data_839d4829cb471a55cdb7a3969eb36776
#
_entry.id   839d4829cb471a55cdb7a3969eb36776
#
_cell.length_a   1.000
_cell.length_b   1.000
_cell.length_c   1.000
_cell.angle_alpha   90.00
_cell.angle_beta   90.00
_cell.angle_gamma   90.00
#
_symmetry.space_group_name_H-M   'P 1'
#
loop_
_entity.id
_entity.type
_entity.pdbx_description
1 polymer ?
#
loop_
_entity_poly.entity_id
_entity_poly.type
_entity_poly.pdbx_seq_one_letter_code
_entity_poly.pdbx_strand_id
1 'polypeptide(L)'
;MGEPKFSRPKFDTPSHPWKAARIEEEHAIKAQHGLKNMREIWKAKSQLRRHRRQAMRLIGMVDTSEGHGKREMEDLLRSLHNKGLIQSDASLDDILSLGTEDILNRRLQAQVYYKGLATTMKQARQLVNHGLICIGEQKVTIPSYPVSRDEEEHIKYHPSSGLNNPEHAIRKAIEGRREKAEYALSLIHI
;
A
#
# COMPACT_ATOMS: atom_id res chain seq x y z
N MET A 1 26.09 -24.93 -4.12
CA MET A 1 25.94 -24.10 -2.91
C MET A 1 24.46 -24.14 -2.49
N GLY A 2 24.19 -24.46 -1.21
CA GLY A 2 22.82 -24.50 -0.68
C GLY A 2 22.27 -23.08 -0.40
N GLU A 3 20.94 -22.98 -0.27
CA GLU A 3 20.30 -21.74 0.15
C GLU A 3 20.72 -21.34 1.56
N PRO A 4 20.82 -20.02 1.87
CA PRO A 4 21.14 -19.58 3.22
C PRO A 4 20.07 -20.04 4.21
N LYS A 5 20.48 -20.59 5.35
CA LYS A 5 19.58 -21.09 6.41
C LYS A 5 18.62 -20.03 6.95
N PHE A 6 19.05 -18.75 6.94
CA PHE A 6 18.25 -17.61 7.37
C PHE A 6 18.30 -16.50 6.32
N SER A 7 17.14 -16.08 5.86
CA SER A 7 17.03 -14.93 4.95
C SER A 7 17.32 -13.63 5.69
N ARG A 8 18.01 -12.70 5.01
CA ARG A 8 18.23 -11.34 5.56
C ARG A 8 16.91 -10.61 5.71
N PRO A 9 16.72 -9.82 6.79
CA PRO A 9 15.54 -8.98 6.94
C PRO A 9 15.40 -8.01 5.76
N LYS A 10 14.16 -7.82 5.25
CA LYS A 10 13.86 -6.88 4.16
C LYS A 10 13.65 -5.44 4.67
N PHE A 11 14.09 -5.13 5.87
CA PHE A 11 13.96 -3.82 6.50
C PHE A 11 15.14 -3.52 7.42
N ASP A 12 15.44 -2.25 7.57
CA ASP A 12 16.41 -1.75 8.53
C ASP A 12 15.69 -1.40 9.84
N THR A 13 16.26 -1.80 10.97
CA THR A 13 15.81 -1.37 12.29
C THR A 13 16.24 0.07 12.54
N PRO A 14 15.48 0.84 13.33
CA PRO A 14 15.90 2.19 13.70
C PRO A 14 17.24 2.21 14.44
N SER A 15 18.14 3.12 14.06
CA SER A 15 19.44 3.31 14.72
C SER A 15 19.31 3.79 16.17
N HIS A 16 18.27 4.59 16.46
CA HIS A 16 17.95 5.08 17.81
C HIS A 16 16.59 4.52 18.27
N PRO A 17 16.57 3.34 18.94
CA PRO A 17 15.33 2.65 19.30
C PRO A 17 14.39 3.47 20.19
N TRP A 18 14.91 4.29 21.08
CA TRP A 18 14.17 4.99 22.14
C TRP A 18 13.85 6.47 21.83
N LYS A 19 13.92 6.90 20.58
CA LYS A 19 13.55 8.26 20.20
C LYS A 19 12.02 8.44 20.28
N ALA A 20 11.53 9.21 21.29
CA ALA A 20 10.11 9.38 21.58
C ALA A 20 9.31 9.92 20.38
N ALA A 21 9.73 11.02 19.77
CA ALA A 21 9.04 11.63 18.63
C ALA A 21 8.79 10.62 17.47
N ARG A 22 9.81 9.82 17.11
CA ARG A 22 9.66 8.76 16.10
C ARG A 22 8.65 7.70 16.51
N ILE A 23 8.64 7.32 17.79
CA ILE A 23 7.75 6.29 18.32
C ILE A 23 6.30 6.79 18.24
N GLU A 24 6.05 8.05 18.59
CA GLU A 24 4.73 8.67 18.53
C GLU A 24 4.22 8.74 17.07
N GLU A 25 5.05 9.21 16.14
CA GLU A 25 4.73 9.21 14.69
C GLU A 25 4.38 7.80 14.19
N GLU A 26 5.20 6.81 14.54
CA GLU A 26 4.96 5.42 14.13
C GLU A 26 3.71 4.82 14.76
N HIS A 27 3.37 5.22 16.00
CA HIS A 27 2.11 4.83 16.63
C HIS A 27 0.89 5.44 15.93
N ALA A 28 0.96 6.70 15.52
CA ALA A 28 -0.09 7.36 14.75
C ALA A 28 -0.33 6.63 13.41
N ILE A 29 0.73 6.41 12.62
CA ILE A 29 0.65 5.67 11.35
C ILE A 29 0.11 4.25 11.57
N LYS A 30 0.56 3.56 12.63
CA LYS A 30 0.08 2.22 12.96
C LYS A 30 -1.42 2.20 13.26
N ALA A 31 -1.92 3.18 14.00
CA ALA A 31 -3.33 3.31 14.33
C ALA A 31 -4.17 3.62 13.07
N GLN A 32 -3.74 4.58 12.27
CA GLN A 32 -4.40 5.02 11.04
C GLN A 32 -4.55 3.87 10.03
N HIS A 33 -3.46 3.15 9.74
CA HIS A 33 -3.46 2.05 8.77
C HIS A 33 -3.82 0.67 9.37
N GLY A 34 -4.19 0.60 10.65
CA GLY A 34 -4.58 -0.66 11.31
C GLY A 34 -3.50 -1.74 11.26
N LEU A 35 -2.22 -1.35 11.41
CA LEU A 35 -1.08 -2.27 11.31
C LEU A 35 -0.90 -3.09 12.58
N LYS A 36 -0.38 -4.32 12.45
CA LYS A 36 -0.15 -5.21 13.59
C LYS A 36 1.08 -4.79 14.41
N ASN A 37 2.18 -4.44 13.73
CA ASN A 37 3.45 -4.10 14.38
C ASN A 37 4.23 -3.03 13.61
N MET A 38 5.24 -2.43 14.27
CA MET A 38 6.11 -1.40 13.67
C MET A 38 6.97 -1.92 12.51
N ARG A 39 7.24 -3.23 12.45
CA ARG A 39 8.02 -3.83 11.36
C ARG A 39 7.37 -3.60 10.00
N GLU A 40 6.03 -3.48 9.94
CA GLU A 40 5.33 -3.19 8.69
C GLU A 40 5.67 -1.77 8.19
N ILE A 41 5.76 -0.79 9.11
CA ILE A 41 6.20 0.58 8.81
C ILE A 41 7.67 0.60 8.38
N TRP A 42 8.54 -0.12 9.09
CA TRP A 42 9.97 -0.18 8.74
C TRP A 42 10.21 -0.82 7.38
N LYS A 43 9.41 -1.82 7.00
CA LYS A 43 9.42 -2.40 5.65
C LYS A 43 9.06 -1.36 4.59
N ALA A 44 7.99 -0.58 4.81
CA ALA A 44 7.58 0.49 3.90
C ALA A 44 8.64 1.59 3.81
N LYS A 45 9.17 2.07 4.95
CA LYS A 45 10.29 3.04 5.01
C LYS A 45 11.52 2.54 4.26
N SER A 46 11.89 1.26 4.41
CA SER A 46 13.05 0.68 3.72
C SER A 46 12.82 0.51 2.21
N GLN A 47 11.58 0.23 1.79
CA GLN A 47 11.20 0.20 0.38
C GLN A 47 11.28 1.59 -0.24
N LEU A 48 10.71 2.61 0.43
CA LEU A 48 10.79 4.00 0.01
C LEU A 48 12.23 4.47 -0.14
N ARG A 49 13.07 4.17 0.86
CA ARG A 49 14.51 4.52 0.84
C ARG A 49 15.22 3.92 -0.37
N ARG A 50 14.88 2.69 -0.77
CA ARG A 50 15.45 2.06 -1.97
C ARG A 50 15.03 2.79 -3.24
N HIS A 51 13.75 3.14 -3.39
CA HIS A 51 13.26 3.87 -4.56
C HIS A 51 13.89 5.26 -4.65
N ARG A 52 13.92 6.02 -3.55
CA ARG A 52 14.57 7.34 -3.49
C ARG A 52 16.07 7.26 -3.82
N ARG A 53 16.79 6.26 -3.27
CA ARG A 53 18.23 6.07 -3.54
C ARG A 53 18.47 5.75 -5.02
N GLN A 54 17.61 4.96 -5.63
CA GLN A 54 17.70 4.64 -7.06
C GLN A 54 17.43 5.89 -7.91
N ALA A 55 16.40 6.67 -7.60
CA ALA A 55 16.09 7.93 -8.27
C ALA A 55 17.26 8.93 -8.18
N MET A 56 17.79 9.16 -6.98
CA MET A 56 18.95 10.05 -6.80
C MET A 56 20.19 9.62 -7.58
N ARG A 57 20.45 8.31 -7.66
CA ARG A 57 21.56 7.79 -8.49
C ARG A 57 21.32 8.07 -9.96
N LEU A 58 20.09 7.89 -10.46
CA LEU A 58 19.74 8.12 -11.86
C LEU A 58 19.78 9.61 -12.24
N ILE A 59 19.35 10.51 -11.36
CA ILE A 59 19.49 11.96 -11.56
C ILE A 59 20.94 12.31 -11.85
N GLY A 60 21.89 11.80 -11.05
CA GLY A 60 23.32 12.05 -11.29
C GLY A 60 23.93 11.35 -12.49
N MET A 61 23.25 10.34 -13.06
CA MET A 61 23.74 9.59 -14.22
C MET A 61 23.16 10.07 -15.56
N VAL A 62 21.97 10.66 -15.57
CA VAL A 62 21.28 11.11 -16.81
C VAL A 62 22.13 12.10 -17.58
N ASP A 63 22.90 12.94 -16.89
CA ASP A 63 23.78 13.93 -17.51
C ASP A 63 25.07 13.34 -18.08
N THR A 64 25.48 12.14 -17.62
CA THR A 64 26.79 11.56 -17.95
C THR A 64 26.74 10.32 -18.84
N SER A 65 25.61 9.61 -18.92
CA SER A 65 25.49 8.35 -19.67
C SER A 65 24.43 8.43 -20.78
N GLU A 66 24.88 8.47 -22.03
CA GLU A 66 23.99 8.34 -23.18
C GLU A 66 23.38 6.94 -23.27
N GLY A 67 22.06 6.83 -23.11
CA GLY A 67 21.26 5.65 -23.43
C GLY A 67 20.97 4.69 -22.27
N HIS A 68 21.93 4.28 -21.44
CA HIS A 68 21.67 3.30 -20.37
C HIS A 68 20.92 3.92 -19.18
N GLY A 69 21.34 5.09 -18.74
CA GLY A 69 20.66 5.82 -17.65
C GLY A 69 19.23 6.19 -17.99
N LYS A 70 18.94 6.56 -19.22
CA LYS A 70 17.57 6.86 -19.69
C LYS A 70 16.67 5.62 -19.65
N ARG A 71 17.16 4.46 -20.11
CA ARG A 71 16.41 3.20 -20.04
C ARG A 71 16.11 2.78 -18.59
N GLU A 72 17.11 2.84 -17.72
CA GLU A 72 16.90 2.55 -16.29
C GLU A 72 15.88 3.51 -15.64
N MET A 73 15.88 4.78 -16.02
CA MET A 73 14.92 5.78 -15.57
C MET A 73 13.51 5.41 -16.02
N GLU A 74 13.32 5.12 -17.30
CA GLU A 74 12.02 4.73 -17.87
C GLU A 74 11.50 3.44 -17.23
N ASP A 75 12.36 2.46 -17.02
CA ASP A 75 11.99 1.19 -16.36
C ASP A 75 11.59 1.41 -14.90
N LEU A 76 12.29 2.29 -14.18
CA LEU A 76 11.92 2.65 -12.80
C LEU A 76 10.57 3.35 -12.76
N LEU A 77 10.35 4.37 -13.60
CA LEU A 77 9.08 5.10 -13.68
C LEU A 77 7.94 4.17 -14.07
N ARG A 78 8.12 3.33 -15.08
CA ARG A 78 7.13 2.32 -15.49
C ARG A 78 6.81 1.34 -14.37
N SER A 79 7.81 0.84 -13.64
CA SER A 79 7.61 -0.06 -12.51
C SER A 79 6.83 0.59 -11.37
N LEU A 80 7.09 1.86 -11.06
CA LEU A 80 6.37 2.60 -10.02
C LEU A 80 4.97 3.00 -10.45
N HIS A 81 4.78 3.34 -11.74
CA HIS A 81 3.46 3.58 -12.33
C HIS A 81 2.59 2.32 -12.24
N ASN A 82 3.10 1.15 -12.64
CA ASN A 82 2.35 -0.11 -12.56
C ASN A 82 1.98 -0.47 -11.12
N LYS A 83 2.82 -0.11 -10.15
CA LYS A 83 2.49 -0.23 -8.71
C LYS A 83 1.50 0.82 -8.21
N GLY A 84 1.11 1.78 -9.05
CA GLY A 84 0.19 2.86 -8.70
C GLY A 84 0.74 3.86 -7.68
N LEU A 85 2.07 4.01 -7.61
CA LEU A 85 2.72 4.96 -6.71
C LEU A 85 2.87 6.34 -7.33
N ILE A 86 3.00 6.42 -8.66
CA ILE A 86 3.16 7.67 -9.42
C ILE A 86 2.20 7.70 -10.61
N GLN A 87 2.00 8.87 -11.19
CA GLN A 87 1.23 9.07 -12.42
C GLN A 87 2.08 8.70 -13.66
N SER A 88 1.44 8.66 -14.83
CA SER A 88 2.11 8.36 -16.11
C SER A 88 3.18 9.40 -16.49
N ASP A 89 2.92 10.66 -16.16
CA ASP A 89 3.74 11.81 -16.58
C ASP A 89 4.73 12.24 -15.47
N ALA A 90 4.93 11.37 -14.45
CA ALA A 90 5.77 11.67 -13.31
C ALA A 90 7.25 11.71 -13.68
N SER A 91 7.98 12.59 -13.02
CA SER A 91 9.43 12.76 -13.08
C SER A 91 10.15 11.98 -11.97
N LEU A 92 11.49 11.98 -12.01
CA LEU A 92 12.30 11.42 -10.91
C LEU A 92 12.11 12.18 -9.59
N ASP A 93 11.81 13.48 -9.65
CA ASP A 93 11.59 14.31 -8.47
C ASP A 93 10.31 13.89 -7.73
N ASP A 94 9.29 13.44 -8.45
CA ASP A 94 8.06 12.91 -7.85
C ASP A 94 8.33 11.66 -7.01
N ILE A 95 9.35 10.85 -7.39
CA ILE A 95 9.77 9.70 -6.58
C ILE A 95 10.39 10.15 -5.25
N LEU A 96 11.08 11.29 -5.25
CA LEU A 96 11.67 11.84 -4.03
C LEU A 96 10.60 12.42 -3.08
N SER A 97 9.48 12.88 -3.62
CA SER A 97 8.35 13.42 -2.85
C SER A 97 7.50 12.34 -2.17
N LEU A 98 7.50 11.08 -2.69
CA LEU A 98 6.70 9.98 -2.14
C LEU A 98 6.89 9.80 -0.63
N GLY A 99 5.79 9.59 0.08
CA GLY A 99 5.76 9.31 1.52
C GLY A 99 5.70 7.82 1.88
N THR A 100 5.83 7.53 3.15
CA THR A 100 5.66 6.15 3.66
C THR A 100 4.20 5.70 3.54
N GLU A 101 3.26 6.62 3.67
CA GLU A 101 1.83 6.38 3.60
C GLU A 101 1.41 5.94 2.20
N ASP A 102 2.03 6.49 1.14
CA ASP A 102 1.72 6.11 -0.24
C ASP A 102 2.00 4.62 -0.49
N ILE A 103 3.10 4.11 0.07
CA ILE A 103 3.41 2.67 0.00
C ILE A 103 2.42 1.85 0.83
N LEU A 104 1.99 2.35 1.99
CA LEU A 104 1.01 1.66 2.83
C LEU A 104 -0.37 1.65 2.19
N ASN A 105 -0.75 2.72 1.49
CA ASN A 105 -2.01 2.85 0.77
C ASN A 105 -2.12 1.88 -0.42
N ARG A 106 -1.00 1.47 -1.02
CA ARG A 106 -0.99 0.47 -2.12
C ARG A 106 -1.08 -0.98 -1.66
N ARG A 107 -1.18 -1.23 -0.35
CA ARG A 107 -1.36 -2.60 0.19
C ARG A 107 -2.82 -3.05 0.04
N LEU A 108 -3.03 -4.34 -0.17
CA LEU A 108 -4.37 -4.92 -0.31
C LEU A 108 -5.30 -4.55 0.85
N GLN A 109 -4.79 -4.51 2.08
CA GLN A 109 -5.57 -4.08 3.25
C GLN A 109 -6.15 -2.67 3.07
N ALA A 110 -5.33 -1.72 2.61
CA ALA A 110 -5.76 -0.33 2.39
C ALA A 110 -6.73 -0.25 1.20
N GLN A 111 -6.42 -0.93 0.11
CA GLN A 111 -7.27 -0.95 -1.09
C GLN A 111 -8.67 -1.53 -0.82
N VAL A 112 -8.77 -2.58 -0.02
CA VAL A 112 -10.07 -3.14 0.42
C VAL A 112 -10.89 -2.12 1.22
N TYR A 113 -10.23 -1.30 2.06
CA TYR A 113 -10.90 -0.23 2.78
C TYR A 113 -11.33 0.91 1.85
N TYR A 114 -10.46 1.39 0.96
CA TYR A 114 -10.78 2.48 0.02
C TYR A 114 -11.87 2.11 -0.98
N LYS A 115 -11.92 0.86 -1.41
CA LYS A 115 -13.04 0.35 -2.24
C LYS A 115 -14.35 0.20 -1.48
N GLY A 116 -14.34 0.45 -0.17
CA GLY A 116 -15.55 0.36 0.65
C GLY A 116 -16.03 -1.08 0.89
N LEU A 117 -15.14 -2.06 0.77
CA LEU A 117 -15.42 -3.45 1.13
C LEU A 117 -15.30 -3.71 2.64
N ALA A 118 -14.81 -2.73 3.40
CA ALA A 118 -14.70 -2.78 4.85
C ALA A 118 -14.98 -1.41 5.47
N THR A 119 -15.51 -1.38 6.70
CA THR A 119 -15.79 -0.13 7.43
C THR A 119 -14.57 0.46 8.12
N THR A 120 -13.56 -0.35 8.40
CA THR A 120 -12.33 0.06 9.08
C THR A 120 -11.11 -0.67 8.52
N MET A 121 -9.92 -0.08 8.65
CA MET A 121 -8.65 -0.72 8.26
C MET A 121 -8.42 -2.05 8.99
N LYS A 122 -8.84 -2.17 10.25
CA LYS A 122 -8.73 -3.42 11.03
C LYS A 122 -9.67 -4.49 10.49
N GLN A 123 -10.90 -4.12 10.11
CA GLN A 123 -11.86 -5.04 9.49
C GLN A 123 -11.36 -5.49 8.11
N ALA A 124 -10.82 -4.57 7.29
CA ALA A 124 -10.20 -4.92 6.01
C ALA A 124 -9.12 -6.00 6.20
N ARG A 125 -8.25 -5.82 7.19
CA ARG A 125 -7.23 -6.83 7.53
C ARG A 125 -7.85 -8.18 7.91
N GLN A 126 -8.93 -8.17 8.69
CA GLN A 126 -9.62 -9.39 9.08
C GLN A 126 -10.20 -10.12 7.86
N LEU A 127 -10.89 -9.39 6.98
CA LEU A 127 -11.47 -9.95 5.76
C LEU A 127 -10.42 -10.59 4.86
N VAL A 128 -9.28 -9.92 4.67
CA VAL A 128 -8.16 -10.46 3.88
C VAL A 128 -7.58 -11.71 4.53
N ASN A 129 -7.27 -11.67 5.84
CA ASN A 129 -6.68 -12.83 6.54
C ASN A 129 -7.60 -14.05 6.54
N HIS A 130 -8.91 -13.84 6.63
CA HIS A 130 -9.91 -14.92 6.56
C HIS A 130 -10.15 -15.40 5.11
N GLY A 131 -9.50 -14.77 4.14
CA GLY A 131 -9.61 -15.15 2.73
C GLY A 131 -10.97 -14.91 2.13
N LEU A 132 -11.66 -13.87 2.58
CA LEU A 132 -12.95 -13.44 2.07
C LEU A 132 -12.81 -12.47 0.88
N ILE A 133 -11.59 -12.10 0.54
CA ILE A 133 -11.23 -11.19 -0.57
C ILE A 133 -10.48 -11.97 -1.64
N CYS A 134 -10.79 -11.67 -2.90
CA CYS A 134 -10.05 -12.16 -4.06
C CYS A 134 -9.66 -11.00 -5.00
N ILE A 135 -8.64 -11.23 -5.79
CA ILE A 135 -8.22 -10.38 -6.91
C ILE A 135 -8.48 -11.18 -8.18
N GLY A 136 -9.44 -10.74 -8.99
CA GLY A 136 -9.95 -11.54 -10.09
C GLY A 136 -10.58 -12.85 -9.59
N GLU A 137 -9.95 -13.97 -9.90
CA GLU A 137 -10.37 -15.30 -9.44
C GLU A 137 -9.54 -15.82 -8.27
N GLN A 138 -8.38 -15.22 -8.02
CA GLN A 138 -7.43 -15.70 -7.03
C GLN A 138 -7.74 -15.18 -5.64
N LYS A 139 -7.88 -16.09 -4.68
CA LYS A 139 -8.01 -15.78 -3.25
C LYS A 139 -6.68 -15.28 -2.69
N VAL A 140 -6.67 -14.11 -2.07
CA VAL A 140 -5.47 -13.52 -1.47
C VAL A 140 -5.67 -13.33 0.03
N THR A 141 -4.77 -13.91 0.84
CA THR A 141 -4.83 -13.88 2.32
C THR A 141 -3.75 -13.01 2.95
N ILE A 142 -2.96 -12.30 2.14
CA ILE A 142 -1.82 -11.50 2.60
C ILE A 142 -2.18 -10.03 2.64
N PRO A 143 -2.39 -9.40 3.82
CA PRO A 143 -2.76 -7.98 3.93
C PRO A 143 -1.70 -7.01 3.39
N SER A 144 -0.44 -7.44 3.40
CA SER A 144 0.69 -6.63 2.91
C SER A 144 0.96 -6.79 1.41
N TYR A 145 0.11 -7.49 0.68
CA TYR A 145 0.25 -7.65 -0.77
C TYR A 145 0.18 -6.28 -1.46
N PRO A 146 1.19 -5.91 -2.26
CA PRO A 146 1.17 -4.67 -3.02
C PRO A 146 0.30 -4.86 -4.26
N VAL A 147 -0.79 -4.14 -4.34
CA VAL A 147 -1.74 -4.21 -5.44
C VAL A 147 -1.23 -3.37 -6.61
N SER A 148 -1.17 -3.95 -7.82
CA SER A 148 -0.90 -3.21 -9.05
C SER A 148 -2.13 -2.41 -9.51
N ARG A 149 -1.95 -1.49 -10.48
CA ARG A 149 -3.06 -0.72 -11.05
C ARG A 149 -4.10 -1.63 -11.69
N ASP A 150 -3.65 -2.60 -12.48
CA ASP A 150 -4.53 -3.52 -13.20
C ASP A 150 -5.33 -4.42 -12.24
N GLU A 151 -4.72 -4.82 -11.14
CA GLU A 151 -5.36 -5.64 -10.11
C GLU A 151 -6.36 -4.86 -9.26
N GLU A 152 -6.17 -3.55 -9.14
CA GLU A 152 -7.02 -2.71 -8.29
C GLU A 152 -8.49 -2.82 -8.65
N GLU A 153 -8.84 -2.82 -9.93
CA GLU A 153 -10.23 -2.92 -10.38
C GLU A 153 -10.86 -4.28 -10.07
N HIS A 154 -10.04 -5.31 -10.00
CA HIS A 154 -10.47 -6.70 -9.83
C HIS A 154 -10.59 -7.17 -8.37
N ILE A 155 -10.41 -6.28 -7.39
CA ILE A 155 -10.59 -6.61 -5.98
C ILE A 155 -12.08 -6.74 -5.66
N LYS A 156 -12.53 -7.91 -5.19
CA LYS A 156 -13.92 -8.21 -4.84
C LYS A 156 -13.99 -9.23 -3.70
N TYR A 157 -15.21 -9.46 -3.17
CA TYR A 157 -15.43 -10.59 -2.26
C TYR A 157 -15.28 -11.91 -2.99
N HIS A 158 -14.71 -12.89 -2.31
CA HIS A 158 -14.58 -14.24 -2.87
C HIS A 158 -15.96 -14.87 -3.10
N PRO A 159 -16.23 -15.55 -4.22
CA PRO A 159 -17.56 -16.11 -4.54
C PRO A 159 -18.10 -17.05 -3.48
N SER A 160 -17.25 -17.85 -2.83
CA SER A 160 -17.66 -18.76 -1.74
C SER A 160 -17.87 -18.06 -0.39
N SER A 161 -17.66 -16.75 -0.32
CA SER A 161 -17.88 -15.98 0.91
C SER A 161 -19.35 -15.65 1.09
N GLY A 162 -19.86 -15.80 2.33
CA GLY A 162 -21.20 -15.32 2.67
C GLY A 162 -21.39 -13.82 2.46
N LEU A 163 -20.28 -13.04 2.45
CA LEU A 163 -20.29 -11.60 2.15
C LEU A 163 -20.56 -11.28 0.68
N ASN A 164 -20.56 -12.27 -0.20
CA ASN A 164 -20.95 -12.05 -1.59
C ASN A 164 -22.46 -11.74 -1.70
N ASN A 165 -23.27 -12.18 -0.74
CA ASN A 165 -24.68 -11.84 -0.68
C ASN A 165 -24.88 -10.39 -0.23
N PRO A 166 -25.58 -9.54 -1.02
CA PRO A 166 -25.84 -8.14 -0.67
C PRO A 166 -26.63 -7.99 0.63
N GLU A 167 -27.47 -8.96 0.97
CA GLU A 167 -28.31 -8.91 2.17
C GLU A 167 -27.58 -9.23 3.48
N HIS A 168 -26.32 -9.63 3.41
CA HIS A 168 -25.55 -9.97 4.61
C HIS A 168 -25.41 -8.76 5.55
N ALA A 169 -25.64 -8.96 6.87
CA ALA A 169 -25.68 -7.89 7.86
C ALA A 169 -24.43 -6.98 7.87
N ILE A 170 -23.24 -7.57 7.68
CA ILE A 170 -21.98 -6.81 7.59
C ILE A 170 -21.97 -5.91 6.35
N ARG A 171 -22.49 -6.37 5.21
CA ARG A 171 -22.57 -5.59 3.98
C ARG A 171 -23.52 -4.41 4.12
N LYS A 172 -24.69 -4.62 4.66
CA LYS A 172 -25.65 -3.55 4.99
C LYS A 172 -25.05 -2.51 5.95
N ALA A 173 -24.28 -2.96 6.94
CA ALA A 173 -23.57 -2.07 7.86
C ALA A 173 -22.44 -1.26 7.17
N ILE A 174 -21.78 -1.81 6.16
CA ILE A 174 -20.76 -1.10 5.35
C ILE A 174 -21.45 -0.04 4.50
N GLU A 175 -22.49 -0.38 3.78
CA GLU A 175 -23.25 0.50 2.90
C GLU A 175 -23.87 1.66 3.69
N GLY A 176 -24.53 1.40 4.81
CA GLY A 176 -25.11 2.46 5.65
C GLY A 176 -24.08 3.40 6.29
N ARG A 177 -22.82 2.97 6.45
CA ARG A 177 -21.74 3.89 6.86
C ARG A 177 -21.22 4.76 5.71
N ARG A 178 -21.17 4.22 4.50
CA ARG A 178 -20.79 4.98 3.30
C ARG A 178 -21.79 6.09 3.02
N GLU A 179 -23.08 5.75 3.02
CA GLU A 179 -24.17 6.74 2.84
C GLU A 179 -24.09 7.87 3.87
N LYS A 180 -23.84 7.54 5.15
CA LYS A 180 -23.67 8.55 6.19
C LYS A 180 -22.44 9.43 5.99
N ALA A 181 -21.33 8.85 5.50
CA ALA A 181 -20.12 9.61 5.22
C ALA A 181 -20.29 10.52 3.99
N GLU A 182 -20.94 10.04 2.94
CA GLU A 182 -21.26 10.83 1.75
C GLU A 182 -22.24 11.97 2.09
N TYR A 183 -23.26 11.70 2.91
CA TYR A 183 -24.19 12.71 3.39
C TYR A 183 -23.49 13.78 4.25
N ALA A 184 -22.59 13.38 5.14
CA ALA A 184 -21.81 14.32 5.95
C ALA A 184 -20.88 15.20 5.09
N LEU A 185 -20.28 14.65 4.03
CA LEU A 185 -19.46 15.42 3.09
C LEU A 185 -20.30 16.40 2.27
N SER A 186 -21.52 16.03 1.87
CA SER A 186 -22.43 16.92 1.13
C SER A 186 -22.87 18.13 1.95
N LEU A 187 -22.98 17.97 3.27
CA LEU A 187 -23.34 19.09 4.17
C LEU A 187 -22.20 20.10 4.40
N ILE A 188 -20.97 19.69 4.21
CA ILE A 188 -19.78 20.56 4.37
C ILE A 188 -19.57 21.44 3.13
N HIS A 189 -20.13 21.06 1.99
CA HIS A 189 -20.03 21.80 0.72
C HIS A 189 -21.20 22.77 0.45
N ILE A 190 -22.09 22.97 1.42
CA ILE A 190 -23.13 24.00 1.43
C ILE A 190 -22.69 25.16 2.34
#